data_2a7e9371f4c6131f159192e32c7b8856
#
_entry.id   2a7e9371f4c6131f159192e32c7b8856
#
_cell.length_a   1.000
_cell.length_b   1.000
_cell.length_c   1.000
_cell.angle_alpha   90.00
_cell.angle_beta   90.00
_cell.angle_gamma   90.00
#
_symmetry.space_group_name_H-M   'P 1'
#
loop_
_entity.id
_entity.type
_entity.pdbx_description
1 polymer ?
#
loop_
_entity_poly.entity_id
_entity_poly.type
_entity_poly.pdbx_seq_one_letter_code
_entity_poly.pdbx_strand_id
1 'polypeptide(L)'
;MKSDSLKIGTQNAPHRALYHALGLTEEEIERPLVGIVSSYNEIVPGHMNIDKIVDAVKIGVAMAGGTPIVFPAIAVCDGIAMGHTGMKYSLVTRDLIADSTEAMALAHGFDALVMVPNCDTVSYTHLRAH
;
A
#
# COMPACT_ATOMS: atom_id res chain seq x y z
N MET A 1 10.75 -7.47 14.66
CA MET A 1 9.75 -6.92 13.69
C MET A 1 9.38 -8.01 12.68
N LYS A 2 8.22 -7.95 12.02
CA LYS A 2 7.88 -8.94 10.97
C LYS A 2 8.89 -8.88 9.82
N SER A 3 9.29 -7.68 9.45
CA SER A 3 10.29 -7.43 8.39
C SER A 3 11.67 -8.01 8.68
N ASP A 4 12.00 -8.32 9.92
CA ASP A 4 13.30 -8.89 10.29
C ASP A 4 13.55 -10.24 9.62
N SER A 5 12.49 -11.02 9.38
CA SER A 5 12.59 -12.29 8.66
C SER A 5 13.12 -12.18 7.23
N LEU A 6 13.02 -10.99 6.63
CA LEU A 6 13.50 -10.68 5.27
C LEU A 6 14.80 -9.87 5.25
N LYS A 7 15.16 -9.23 6.36
CA LYS A 7 16.30 -8.28 6.43
C LYS A 7 17.51 -8.83 7.14
N ILE A 8 17.31 -9.63 8.19
CA ILE A 8 18.38 -10.06 9.09
C ILE A 8 18.93 -11.42 8.69
N GLY A 9 20.24 -11.59 8.82
CA GLY A 9 20.93 -12.84 8.56
C GLY A 9 21.62 -12.90 7.20
N THR A 10 22.61 -13.78 7.09
CA THR A 10 23.43 -13.95 5.88
C THR A 10 22.61 -14.49 4.72
N GLN A 11 21.63 -15.35 5.00
CA GLN A 11 20.71 -15.92 4.02
C GLN A 11 19.86 -14.85 3.33
N ASN A 12 19.64 -13.70 3.97
CA ASN A 12 18.85 -12.59 3.46
C ASN A 12 19.69 -11.52 2.74
N ALA A 13 20.97 -11.77 2.47
CA ALA A 13 21.82 -10.87 1.69
C ALA A 13 21.24 -10.53 0.30
N PRO A 14 20.64 -11.49 -0.45
CA PRO A 14 19.98 -11.18 -1.73
C PRO A 14 18.80 -10.20 -1.56
N HIS A 15 18.03 -10.34 -0.49
CA HIS A 15 16.89 -9.43 -0.20
C HIS A 15 17.39 -8.02 0.09
N ARG A 16 18.45 -7.85 0.90
CA ARG A 16 19.04 -6.53 1.16
C ARG A 16 19.58 -5.89 -0.11
N ALA A 17 20.19 -6.67 -1.00
CA ALA A 17 20.63 -6.15 -2.30
C ALA A 17 19.46 -5.58 -3.13
N LEU A 18 18.27 -6.19 -3.06
CA LEU A 18 17.08 -5.65 -3.71
C LEU A 18 16.57 -4.38 -3.03
N TYR A 19 16.60 -4.30 -1.71
CA TYR A 19 16.27 -3.06 -0.99
C TYR A 19 17.23 -1.92 -1.36
N HIS A 20 18.54 -2.21 -1.48
CA HIS A 20 19.51 -1.21 -1.99
C HIS A 20 19.22 -0.79 -3.43
N ALA A 21 18.77 -1.72 -4.28
CA ALA A 21 18.35 -1.39 -5.65
C ALA A 21 17.14 -0.46 -5.70
N LEU A 22 16.30 -0.44 -4.65
CA LEU A 22 15.22 0.54 -4.47
C LEU A 22 15.72 1.90 -3.96
N GLY A 23 17.02 2.03 -3.66
CA GLY A 23 17.64 3.26 -3.15
C GLY A 23 17.64 3.37 -1.63
N LEU A 24 17.27 2.31 -0.89
CA LEU A 24 17.30 2.31 0.58
C LEU A 24 18.73 2.17 1.10
N THR A 25 19.05 2.94 2.12
CA THR A 25 20.31 2.82 2.86
C THR A 25 20.25 1.69 3.88
N GLU A 26 21.40 1.24 4.42
CA GLU A 26 21.43 0.25 5.50
C GLU A 26 20.59 0.71 6.69
N GLU A 27 20.70 1.96 7.08
CA GLU A 27 19.94 2.52 8.20
C GLU A 27 18.43 2.44 7.95
N GLU A 28 17.97 2.73 6.73
CA GLU A 28 16.56 2.64 6.36
C GLU A 28 16.07 1.19 6.33
N ILE A 29 16.91 0.24 5.91
CA ILE A 29 16.59 -1.19 5.92
C ILE A 29 16.43 -1.70 7.35
N GLU A 30 17.22 -1.21 8.31
CA GLU A 30 17.11 -1.60 9.72
C GLU A 30 15.84 -1.12 10.41
N ARG A 31 15.24 -0.03 9.92
CA ARG A 31 14.00 0.54 10.47
C ARG A 31 12.78 -0.35 10.20
N PRO A 32 11.67 -0.18 10.96
CA PRO A 32 10.40 -0.81 10.62
C PRO A 32 9.96 -0.47 9.21
N LEU A 33 9.58 -1.47 8.40
CA LEU A 33 9.01 -1.25 7.08
C LEU A 33 7.51 -0.97 7.21
N VAL A 34 7.11 0.21 6.76
CA VAL A 34 5.71 0.64 6.77
C VAL A 34 5.16 0.70 5.35
N GLY A 35 4.24 -0.22 5.04
CA GLY A 35 3.55 -0.21 3.76
C GLY A 35 2.52 0.91 3.70
N ILE A 36 2.55 1.72 2.65
CA ILE A 36 1.54 2.75 2.38
C ILE A 36 0.72 2.29 1.19
N VAL A 37 -0.53 1.93 1.45
CA VAL A 37 -1.46 1.46 0.42
C VAL A 37 -2.14 2.65 -0.21
N SER A 38 -1.81 2.94 -1.47
CA SER A 38 -2.33 4.10 -2.20
C SER A 38 -3.33 3.68 -3.26
N SER A 39 -4.53 4.25 -3.22
CA SER A 39 -5.53 4.08 -4.28
C SER A 39 -5.48 5.18 -5.35
N TYR A 40 -4.34 5.88 -5.47
CA TYR A 40 -4.13 6.88 -6.51
C TYR A 40 -4.41 6.31 -7.91
N ASN A 41 -5.18 7.03 -8.69
CA ASN A 41 -5.40 6.80 -10.12
C ASN A 41 -6.02 8.04 -10.76
N GLU A 42 -6.02 8.10 -12.08
CA GLU A 42 -6.51 9.23 -12.84
C GLU A 42 -7.97 9.07 -13.33
N ILE A 43 -8.58 7.89 -13.14
CA ILE A 43 -9.96 7.62 -13.58
C ILE A 43 -10.99 7.91 -12.50
N VAL A 44 -10.64 7.84 -11.22
CA VAL A 44 -11.53 8.16 -10.10
C VAL A 44 -11.28 9.61 -9.68
N PRO A 45 -12.23 10.55 -9.92
CA PRO A 45 -11.99 11.98 -9.65
C PRO A 45 -11.54 12.29 -8.23
N GLY A 46 -12.08 11.58 -7.23
CA GLY A 46 -11.69 11.73 -5.84
C GLY A 46 -10.27 11.22 -5.51
N HIS A 47 -9.63 10.49 -6.42
CA HIS A 47 -8.32 9.88 -6.19
C HIS A 47 -7.16 10.64 -6.83
N MET A 48 -7.44 11.65 -7.66
CA MET A 48 -6.42 12.38 -8.43
C MET A 48 -5.35 13.08 -7.59
N ASN A 49 -5.62 13.40 -6.33
CA ASN A 49 -4.68 14.10 -5.44
C ASN A 49 -4.19 13.22 -4.28
N ILE A 50 -4.45 11.91 -4.31
CA ILE A 50 -3.98 10.98 -3.27
C ILE A 50 -2.44 10.91 -3.24
N ASP A 51 -1.78 11.10 -4.37
CA ASP A 51 -0.32 11.18 -4.49
C ASP A 51 0.28 12.19 -3.50
N LYS A 52 -0.30 13.38 -3.40
CA LYS A 52 0.14 14.44 -2.47
C LYS A 52 -0.08 14.05 -1.00
N ILE A 53 -1.17 13.36 -0.71
CA ILE A 53 -1.45 12.84 0.63
C ILE A 53 -0.43 11.74 0.97
N VAL A 54 -0.15 10.85 0.03
CA VAL A 54 0.85 9.78 0.18
C VAL A 54 2.23 10.36 0.47
N ASP A 55 2.63 11.43 -0.21
CA ASP A 55 3.90 12.10 0.05
C ASP A 55 3.97 12.66 1.49
N ALA A 56 2.89 13.26 1.97
CA ALA A 56 2.81 13.72 3.36
C ALA A 56 2.87 12.56 4.36
N VAL A 57 2.21 11.44 4.06
CA VAL A 57 2.26 10.22 4.89
C VAL A 57 3.67 9.64 4.92
N LYS A 58 4.38 9.61 3.79
CA LYS A 58 5.79 9.17 3.74
C LYS A 58 6.68 9.99 4.68
N ILE A 59 6.52 11.30 4.66
CA ILE A 59 7.24 12.21 5.57
C ILE A 59 6.91 11.87 7.03
N GLY A 60 5.63 11.70 7.37
CA GLY A 60 5.20 11.35 8.71
C GLY A 60 5.77 10.03 9.21
N VAL A 61 5.78 9.00 8.36
CA VAL A 61 6.38 7.69 8.67
C VAL A 61 7.89 7.82 8.90
N ALA A 62 8.59 8.57 8.04
CA ALA A 62 10.03 8.78 8.20
C ALA A 62 10.35 9.56 9.49
N MET A 63 9.58 10.59 9.83
CA MET A 63 9.72 11.33 11.09
C MET A 63 9.49 10.44 12.33
N ALA A 64 8.61 9.45 12.22
CA ALA A 64 8.37 8.47 13.28
C ALA A 64 9.44 7.36 13.35
N GLY A 65 10.46 7.38 12.50
CA GLY A 65 11.56 6.43 12.48
C GLY A 65 11.26 5.14 11.70
N GLY A 66 10.22 5.11 10.87
CA GLY A 66 9.93 4.02 9.95
C GLY A 66 10.44 4.27 8.53
N THR A 67 10.52 3.22 7.73
CA THR A 67 10.83 3.31 6.30
C THR A 67 9.56 3.12 5.49
N PRO A 68 9.07 4.18 4.79
CA PRO A 68 7.83 4.13 4.04
C PRO A 68 8.03 3.46 2.68
N ILE A 69 7.20 2.49 2.34
CA ILE A 69 7.16 1.83 1.04
C ILE A 69 5.74 1.93 0.48
N VAL A 70 5.57 2.59 -0.66
CA VAL A 70 4.27 2.75 -1.30
C VAL A 70 3.98 1.60 -2.24
N PHE A 71 2.76 1.07 -2.20
CA PHE A 71 2.26 0.15 -3.21
C PHE A 71 0.78 0.47 -3.54
N PRO A 72 0.32 0.17 -4.78
CA PRO A 72 -1.00 0.59 -5.22
C PRO A 72 -2.10 -0.38 -4.78
N ALA A 73 -3.31 0.18 -4.57
CA ALA A 73 -4.56 -0.54 -4.63
C ALA A 73 -5.39 -0.04 -5.82
N ILE A 74 -6.18 -0.92 -6.43
CA ILE A 74 -7.12 -0.52 -7.48
C ILE A 74 -8.33 0.19 -6.88
N ALA A 75 -9.06 0.92 -7.72
CA ALA A 75 -10.32 1.54 -7.34
C ALA A 75 -11.27 1.61 -8.55
N VAL A 76 -12.57 1.42 -8.31
CA VAL A 76 -13.62 1.61 -9.29
C VAL A 76 -14.44 2.84 -8.89
N CYS A 77 -14.69 3.74 -9.84
CA CYS A 77 -15.56 4.88 -9.60
C CYS A 77 -17.02 4.48 -9.84
N ASP A 78 -17.79 4.37 -8.79
CA ASP A 78 -19.22 4.03 -8.87
C ASP A 78 -20.01 5.07 -9.68
N GLY A 79 -19.66 6.36 -9.54
CA GLY A 79 -20.30 7.44 -10.29
C GLY A 79 -20.10 7.32 -11.80
N ILE A 80 -18.91 6.94 -12.27
CA ILE A 80 -18.65 6.72 -13.70
C ILE A 80 -19.29 5.41 -14.17
N ALA A 81 -19.33 4.38 -13.33
CA ALA A 81 -19.91 3.09 -13.67
C ALA A 81 -21.45 3.06 -13.57
N MET A 82 -22.06 4.06 -12.95
CA MET A 82 -23.50 4.13 -12.73
C MET A 82 -24.30 4.06 -14.05
N GLY A 83 -25.33 3.21 -14.07
CA GLY A 83 -26.14 2.99 -15.28
C GLY A 83 -25.44 2.19 -16.39
N HIS A 84 -24.26 1.66 -16.11
CA HIS A 84 -23.43 0.89 -17.04
C HIS A 84 -23.17 -0.54 -16.48
N THR A 85 -22.87 -1.48 -17.38
CA THR A 85 -22.54 -2.87 -16.97
C THR A 85 -21.31 -2.95 -16.04
N GLY A 86 -20.42 -1.96 -16.11
CA GLY A 86 -19.27 -1.81 -15.23
C GLY A 86 -19.60 -1.73 -13.74
N MET A 87 -20.82 -1.33 -13.38
CA MET A 87 -21.25 -1.25 -11.98
C MET A 87 -21.20 -2.61 -11.27
N LYS A 88 -21.26 -3.72 -12.00
CA LYS A 88 -21.10 -5.08 -11.45
C LYS A 88 -19.75 -5.29 -10.75
N TYR A 89 -18.75 -4.56 -11.17
CA TYR A 89 -17.38 -4.68 -10.66
C TYR A 89 -17.13 -3.87 -9.40
N SER A 90 -18.02 -2.93 -9.04
CA SER A 90 -17.87 -2.11 -7.84
C SER A 90 -17.76 -2.95 -6.56
N LEU A 91 -18.69 -3.88 -6.33
CA LEU A 91 -18.68 -4.72 -5.15
C LEU A 91 -17.63 -5.85 -5.22
N VAL A 92 -17.43 -6.41 -6.42
CA VAL A 92 -16.45 -7.50 -6.63
C VAL A 92 -15.03 -7.02 -6.38
N THR A 93 -14.71 -5.78 -6.75
CA THR A 93 -13.36 -5.22 -6.51
C THR A 93 -13.04 -5.04 -5.04
N ARG A 94 -14.01 -4.98 -4.16
CA ARG A 94 -13.76 -4.91 -2.70
C ARG A 94 -12.96 -6.11 -2.20
N ASP A 95 -13.37 -7.31 -2.56
CA ASP A 95 -12.65 -8.53 -2.17
C ASP A 95 -11.26 -8.58 -2.83
N LEU A 96 -11.15 -8.24 -4.12
CA LEU A 96 -9.87 -8.17 -4.82
C LEU A 96 -8.89 -7.18 -4.19
N ILE A 97 -9.36 -6.02 -3.74
CA ILE A 97 -8.54 -5.02 -3.08
C ILE A 97 -8.07 -5.55 -1.72
N ALA A 98 -8.97 -6.15 -0.92
CA ALA A 98 -8.64 -6.73 0.38
C ALA A 98 -7.59 -7.84 0.23
N ASP A 99 -7.86 -8.82 -0.62
CA ASP A 99 -6.99 -9.98 -0.85
C ASP A 99 -5.62 -9.57 -1.38
N SER A 100 -5.59 -8.65 -2.36
CA SER A 100 -4.32 -8.18 -2.93
C SER A 100 -3.50 -7.35 -1.93
N THR A 101 -4.17 -6.54 -1.11
CA THR A 101 -3.50 -5.75 -0.06
C THR A 101 -2.92 -6.66 1.01
N GLU A 102 -3.69 -7.66 1.47
CA GLU A 102 -3.22 -8.64 2.44
C GLU A 102 -2.05 -9.45 1.89
N ALA A 103 -2.15 -9.94 0.64
CA ALA A 103 -1.08 -10.68 -0.02
C ALA A 103 0.21 -9.86 -0.10
N MET A 104 0.14 -8.58 -0.48
CA MET A 104 1.29 -7.68 -0.50
C MET A 104 1.88 -7.48 0.89
N ALA A 105 1.04 -7.26 1.89
CA ALA A 105 1.47 -7.05 3.27
C ALA A 105 2.21 -8.25 3.85
N LEU A 106 1.67 -9.44 3.62
CA LEU A 106 2.25 -10.69 4.13
C LEU A 106 3.51 -11.09 3.36
N ALA A 107 3.47 -11.01 2.02
CA ALA A 107 4.60 -11.39 1.17
C ALA A 107 5.85 -10.54 1.43
N HIS A 108 5.69 -9.26 1.69
CA HIS A 108 6.80 -8.33 1.94
C HIS A 108 7.07 -8.08 3.43
N GLY A 109 6.33 -8.74 4.32
CA GLY A 109 6.60 -8.71 5.75
C GLY A 109 6.54 -7.31 6.37
N PHE A 110 5.63 -6.44 5.92
CA PHE A 110 5.48 -5.11 6.49
C PHE A 110 5.16 -5.18 7.98
N ASP A 111 5.79 -4.30 8.75
CA ASP A 111 5.58 -4.19 10.20
C ASP A 111 4.30 -3.43 10.53
N ALA A 112 3.89 -2.50 9.67
CA ALA A 112 2.65 -1.75 9.76
C ALA A 112 2.15 -1.36 8.35
N LEU A 113 0.86 -1.04 8.26
CA LEU A 113 0.24 -0.50 7.06
C LEU A 113 -0.41 0.85 7.37
N VAL A 114 -0.26 1.79 6.44
CA VAL A 114 -1.05 3.02 6.39
C VAL A 114 -1.86 3.00 5.11
N MET A 115 -3.17 3.01 5.23
CA MET A 115 -4.07 2.97 4.10
C MET A 115 -4.52 4.38 3.73
N VAL A 116 -4.40 4.74 2.45
CA VAL A 116 -4.78 6.05 1.91
C VAL A 116 -5.87 5.86 0.85
N PRO A 117 -7.11 5.55 1.27
CA PRO A 117 -8.27 5.45 0.39
C PRO A 117 -8.99 6.79 0.30
N ASN A 118 -9.94 6.91 -0.63
CA ASN A 118 -10.82 8.07 -0.68
C ASN A 118 -12.28 7.75 -1.08
N CYS A 119 -12.58 6.76 -1.86
CA CYS A 119 -13.94 6.46 -2.32
C CYS A 119 -14.57 5.33 -1.49
N ASP A 120 -15.90 5.27 -1.44
CA ASP A 120 -16.66 4.28 -0.66
C ASP A 120 -16.21 2.84 -0.92
N THR A 121 -16.03 2.47 -2.18
CA THR A 121 -15.62 1.12 -2.57
C THR A 121 -14.30 0.71 -1.96
N VAL A 122 -13.33 1.60 -1.88
CA VAL A 122 -11.99 1.33 -1.35
C VAL A 122 -11.95 1.42 0.17
N SER A 123 -12.66 2.38 0.77
CA SER A 123 -12.64 2.61 2.22
C SER A 123 -13.20 1.43 3.01
N TYR A 124 -14.31 0.84 2.59
CA TYR A 124 -14.89 -0.35 3.25
C TYR A 124 -14.02 -1.60 3.13
N THR A 125 -13.26 -1.69 2.05
CA THR A 125 -12.37 -2.83 1.81
C THR A 125 -11.19 -2.82 2.77
N HIS A 126 -10.64 -1.65 3.04
CA HIS A 126 -9.52 -1.49 3.97
C HIS A 126 -9.90 -1.82 5.42
N LEU A 127 -11.15 -1.64 5.82
CA LEU A 127 -11.65 -2.02 7.15
C LEU A 127 -11.76 -3.55 7.34
N ARG A 128 -11.78 -4.33 6.26
CA ARG A 128 -11.86 -5.80 6.29
C ARG A 128 -10.50 -6.50 6.37
N ALA A 129 -9.41 -5.78 6.05
CA ALA A 129 -8.04 -6.33 6.04
C ALA A 129 -7.36 -6.33 7.42
N HIS A 130 -8.13 -6.29 8.52
CA HIS A 130 -7.65 -6.33 9.91
C HIS A 130 -8.08 -7.59 10.62
#